data_7db56ebbe1823e69a3f14a23255a6900
#
_entry.id   7db56ebbe1823e69a3f14a23255a6900
#
_cell.length_a   1.000
_cell.length_b   1.000
_cell.length_c   1.000
_cell.angle_alpha   90.00
_cell.angle_beta   90.00
_cell.angle_gamma   90.00
#
_symmetry.space_group_name_H-M   'P 1'
#
loop_
_entity.id
_entity.type
_entity.pdbx_description
1 polymer ?
#
loop_
_entity_poly.entity_id
_entity_poly.type
_entity_poly.pdbx_seq_one_letter_code
_entity_poly.pdbx_strand_id
1 'polypeptide(L)'
;MSPDDVSQLISRTALKDRKAFQALYSATSAKLFGVCLRVLKDRTEAEDVLQDVYVRIWLNADKYQVSGYSPITWLVAIARNLCIDRLRMRRPTAAPMDEAADVEDETATPEQSAVLQGEAGRLYKCLEKLDPERASAVKAAYMEGYSYQDLAARLNQPLNTVRTWLRRGLISLRECLSS
;
A
#
# COMPACT_ATOMS: atom_id res chain seq x y z
N MET A 1 -9.21 14.98 3.81
CA MET A 1 -10.09 14.52 2.72
C MET A 1 -10.71 13.21 3.15
N SER A 2 -12.01 13.10 3.07
CA SER A 2 -12.74 11.90 3.49
C SER A 2 -12.55 10.75 2.48
N PRO A 3 -12.77 9.49 2.88
CA PRO A 3 -12.77 8.36 1.95
C PRO A 3 -13.78 8.54 0.81
N ASP A 4 -14.91 9.18 1.08
CA ASP A 4 -15.96 9.45 0.08
C ASP A 4 -15.48 10.45 -0.98
N ASP A 5 -14.70 11.46 -0.60
CA ASP A 5 -14.10 12.42 -1.54
C ASP A 5 -13.16 11.72 -2.50
N VAL A 6 -12.31 10.81 -2.00
CA VAL A 6 -11.37 10.04 -2.84
C VAL A 6 -12.14 9.10 -3.78
N SER A 7 -13.20 8.45 -3.31
CA SER A 7 -14.05 7.59 -4.13
C SER A 7 -14.70 8.37 -5.28
N GLN A 8 -15.22 9.58 -5.00
CA GLN A 8 -15.79 10.45 -6.04
C GLN A 8 -14.74 10.89 -7.06
N LEU A 9 -13.51 11.22 -6.62
CA LEU A 9 -12.43 11.59 -7.53
C LEU A 9 -12.03 10.43 -8.44
N ILE A 10 -12.00 9.19 -7.94
CA ILE A 10 -11.74 8.00 -8.76
C ILE A 10 -12.86 7.81 -9.79
N SER A 11 -14.12 7.91 -9.37
CA SER A 11 -15.28 7.77 -10.26
C SER A 11 -15.28 8.82 -11.39
N ARG A 12 -14.93 10.07 -11.08
CA ARG A 12 -14.79 11.13 -12.08
C ARG A 12 -13.57 10.91 -12.99
N THR A 13 -12.49 10.37 -12.45
CA THR A 13 -11.31 9.98 -13.24
C THR A 13 -11.66 8.88 -14.25
N ALA A 14 -12.54 7.94 -13.90
CA ALA A 14 -13.06 6.94 -14.82
C ALA A 14 -13.77 7.56 -16.04
N LEU A 15 -14.41 8.72 -15.84
CA LEU A 15 -15.02 9.52 -16.91
C LEU A 15 -14.01 10.42 -17.65
N LYS A 16 -12.70 10.21 -17.43
CA LYS A 16 -11.60 10.97 -18.03
C LYS A 16 -11.59 12.46 -17.65
N ASP A 17 -12.12 12.82 -16.47
CA ASP A 17 -12.05 14.16 -15.92
C ASP A 17 -10.61 14.45 -15.42
N ARG A 18 -9.88 15.27 -16.17
CA ARG A 18 -8.50 15.65 -15.85
C ARG A 18 -8.39 16.45 -14.54
N LYS A 19 -9.39 17.28 -14.22
CA LYS A 19 -9.38 18.06 -12.97
C LYS A 19 -9.54 17.13 -11.75
N ALA A 20 -10.42 16.14 -11.86
CA ALA A 20 -10.59 15.15 -10.82
C ALA A 20 -9.31 14.29 -10.65
N PHE A 21 -8.66 13.91 -11.74
CA PHE A 21 -7.39 13.20 -11.70
C PHE A 21 -6.28 14.01 -11.03
N GLN A 22 -6.15 15.29 -11.37
CA GLN A 22 -5.18 16.18 -10.73
C GLN A 22 -5.44 16.35 -9.23
N ALA A 23 -6.71 16.49 -8.83
CA ALA A 23 -7.10 16.54 -7.42
C ALA A 23 -6.79 15.23 -6.70
N LEU A 24 -7.05 14.08 -7.34
CA LEU A 24 -6.70 12.76 -6.82
C LEU A 24 -5.19 12.62 -6.62
N TYR A 25 -4.39 13.04 -7.59
CA TYR A 25 -2.93 13.07 -7.49
C TYR A 25 -2.49 13.91 -6.28
N SER A 26 -2.93 15.15 -6.18
CA SER A 26 -2.54 16.06 -5.08
C SER A 26 -2.90 15.50 -3.70
N ALA A 27 -4.00 14.77 -3.62
CA ALA A 27 -4.51 14.23 -2.37
C ALA A 27 -3.85 12.94 -1.91
N THR A 28 -3.30 12.16 -2.84
CA THR A 28 -2.88 10.78 -2.52
C THR A 28 -1.42 10.48 -2.86
N SER A 29 -0.73 11.35 -3.63
CA SER A 29 0.64 11.11 -4.10
C SER A 29 1.64 10.90 -2.96
N ALA A 30 1.61 11.71 -1.91
CA ALA A 30 2.51 11.56 -0.77
C ALA A 30 2.35 10.19 -0.08
N LYS A 31 1.11 9.72 0.11
CA LYS A 31 0.85 8.39 0.69
C LYS A 31 1.32 7.27 -0.21
N LEU A 32 1.03 7.34 -1.50
CA LEU A 32 1.43 6.30 -2.46
C LEU A 32 2.94 6.29 -2.66
N PHE A 33 3.58 7.46 -2.67
CA PHE A 33 5.04 7.56 -2.68
C PHE A 33 5.67 6.88 -1.47
N GLY A 34 5.14 7.13 -0.26
CA GLY A 34 5.60 6.46 0.95
C GLY A 34 5.48 4.94 0.88
N VAL A 35 4.43 4.40 0.25
CA VAL A 35 4.30 2.96 -0.01
C VAL A 35 5.38 2.47 -0.97
N CYS A 36 5.60 3.18 -2.09
CA CYS A 36 6.61 2.81 -3.08
C CYS A 36 8.02 2.84 -2.46
N LEU A 37 8.36 3.91 -1.73
CA LEU A 37 9.65 4.07 -1.09
C LEU A 37 9.92 2.96 -0.06
N ARG A 38 8.93 2.60 0.74
CA ARG A 38 9.06 1.53 1.73
C ARG A 38 9.31 0.16 1.10
N VAL A 39 8.67 -0.13 -0.04
CA VAL A 39 8.81 -1.43 -0.73
C VAL A 39 10.10 -1.48 -1.54
N LEU A 40 10.44 -0.42 -2.27
CA LEU A 40 11.58 -0.39 -3.19
C LEU A 40 12.89 -0.02 -2.49
N LYS A 41 12.84 0.74 -1.39
CA LYS A 41 14.00 1.26 -0.64
C LYS A 41 14.98 2.05 -1.53
N ASP A 42 14.48 2.64 -2.58
CA ASP A 42 15.20 3.48 -3.54
C ASP A 42 14.28 4.60 -3.97
N ARG A 43 14.73 5.86 -3.79
CA ARG A 43 13.92 7.05 -4.05
C ARG A 43 13.62 7.24 -5.53
N THR A 44 14.63 7.08 -6.37
CA THR A 44 14.49 7.27 -7.83
C THR A 44 13.49 6.28 -8.40
N GLU A 45 13.61 5.02 -8.02
CA GLU A 45 12.66 4.01 -8.46
C GLU A 45 11.26 4.20 -7.88
N ALA A 46 11.16 4.68 -6.65
CA ALA A 46 9.86 5.01 -6.05
C ALA A 46 9.17 6.14 -6.81
N GLU A 47 9.91 7.15 -7.27
CA GLU A 47 9.40 8.25 -8.12
C GLU A 47 8.94 7.72 -9.48
N ASP A 48 9.73 6.88 -10.14
CA ASP A 48 9.38 6.26 -11.42
C ASP A 48 8.12 5.39 -11.31
N VAL A 49 8.09 4.50 -10.31
CA VAL A 49 6.93 3.64 -10.08
C VAL A 49 5.70 4.44 -9.72
N LEU A 50 5.83 5.55 -8.97
CA LEU A 50 4.70 6.42 -8.66
C LEU A 50 4.06 7.00 -9.93
N GLN A 51 4.85 7.37 -10.95
CA GLN A 51 4.33 7.81 -12.25
C GLN A 51 3.53 6.68 -12.91
N ASP A 52 4.07 5.47 -12.95
CA ASP A 52 3.40 4.29 -13.50
C ASP A 52 2.09 3.97 -12.74
N VAL A 53 2.07 4.17 -11.42
CA VAL A 53 0.86 4.03 -10.59
C VAL A 53 -0.25 4.94 -11.09
N TYR A 54 0.04 6.23 -11.33
CA TYR A 54 -0.98 7.17 -11.78
C TYR A 54 -1.41 6.94 -13.21
N VAL A 55 -0.51 6.49 -14.09
CA VAL A 55 -0.89 6.01 -15.43
C VAL A 55 -1.85 4.82 -15.31
N ARG A 56 -1.55 3.85 -14.44
CA ARG A 56 -2.40 2.68 -14.20
C ARG A 56 -3.75 3.06 -13.61
N ILE A 57 -3.79 4.02 -12.67
CA ILE A 57 -5.04 4.56 -12.10
C ILE A 57 -5.88 5.18 -13.21
N TRP A 58 -5.29 6.05 -14.05
CA TRP A 58 -6.00 6.68 -15.17
C TRP A 58 -6.61 5.68 -16.14
N LEU A 59 -5.89 4.61 -16.44
CA LEU A 59 -6.35 3.57 -17.37
C LEU A 59 -7.41 2.64 -16.78
N ASN A 60 -7.40 2.42 -15.46
CA ASN A 60 -8.24 1.41 -14.80
C ASN A 60 -9.22 1.99 -13.77
N ALA A 61 -9.43 3.29 -13.73
CA ALA A 61 -10.37 3.91 -12.80
C ALA A 61 -11.81 3.40 -12.96
N ASP A 62 -12.18 2.96 -14.17
CA ASP A 62 -13.46 2.34 -14.51
C ASP A 62 -13.68 0.98 -13.82
N LYS A 63 -12.60 0.30 -13.45
CA LYS A 63 -12.64 -0.98 -12.71
C LYS A 63 -12.79 -0.82 -11.20
N TYR A 64 -12.69 0.42 -10.71
CA TYR A 64 -12.94 0.71 -9.32
C TYR A 64 -14.41 0.50 -9.00
N GLN A 65 -14.71 -0.42 -8.10
CA GLN A 65 -16.06 -0.62 -7.57
C GLN A 65 -16.14 -0.05 -6.17
N VAL A 66 -17.17 0.73 -5.89
CA VAL A 66 -17.51 1.16 -4.54
C VAL A 66 -17.93 -0.08 -3.75
N SER A 67 -16.95 -0.84 -3.29
CA SER A 67 -17.10 -1.98 -2.40
C SER A 67 -16.77 -1.50 -0.99
N GLY A 68 -17.24 -2.14 0.05
CA GLY A 68 -17.00 -1.74 1.45
C GLY A 68 -15.53 -1.57 1.87
N TYR A 69 -14.61 -1.43 0.91
CA TYR A 69 -13.20 -1.10 1.12
C TYR A 69 -12.97 0.40 0.96
N SER A 70 -12.02 0.93 1.75
CA SER A 70 -11.53 2.28 1.55
C SER A 70 -10.94 2.42 0.14
N PRO A 71 -11.26 3.51 -0.61
CA PRO A 71 -10.67 3.78 -1.92
C PRO A 71 -9.14 3.83 -1.88
N ILE A 72 -8.55 4.26 -0.78
CA ILE A 72 -7.10 4.24 -0.55
C ILE A 72 -6.56 2.81 -0.62
N THR A 73 -7.29 1.80 -0.13
CA THR A 73 -6.85 0.40 -0.21
C THR A 73 -6.67 -0.07 -1.66
N TRP A 74 -7.57 0.36 -2.56
CA TRP A 74 -7.45 0.06 -3.99
C TRP A 74 -6.23 0.74 -4.61
N LEU A 75 -5.99 2.02 -4.30
CA LEU A 75 -4.83 2.77 -4.78
C LEU A 75 -3.51 2.17 -4.28
N VAL A 76 -3.44 1.82 -3.00
CA VAL A 76 -2.27 1.18 -2.38
C VAL A 76 -2.00 -0.19 -3.01
N ALA A 77 -3.04 -0.97 -3.34
CA ALA A 77 -2.87 -2.26 -4.02
C ALA A 77 -2.23 -2.11 -5.40
N ILE A 78 -2.60 -1.07 -6.16
CA ILE A 78 -1.97 -0.76 -7.47
C ILE A 78 -0.50 -0.41 -7.25
N ALA A 79 -0.19 0.51 -6.35
CA ALA A 79 1.17 0.95 -6.07
C ALA A 79 2.05 -0.24 -5.63
N ARG A 80 1.56 -1.03 -4.66
CA ARG A 80 2.27 -2.20 -4.17
C ARG A 80 2.55 -3.23 -5.27
N ASN A 81 1.57 -3.55 -6.10
CA ASN A 81 1.75 -4.53 -7.16
C ASN A 81 2.81 -4.07 -8.17
N LEU A 82 2.82 -2.80 -8.57
CA LEU A 82 3.84 -2.26 -9.45
C LEU A 82 5.23 -2.28 -8.81
N CYS A 83 5.34 -1.99 -7.51
CA CYS A 83 6.61 -2.12 -6.79
C CYS A 83 7.13 -3.56 -6.78
N ILE A 84 6.25 -4.54 -6.54
CA ILE A 84 6.62 -5.95 -6.56
C ILE A 84 7.08 -6.37 -7.95
N ASP A 85 6.37 -5.95 -8.99
CA ASP A 85 6.75 -6.24 -10.38
C ASP A 85 8.14 -5.63 -10.69
N ARG A 86 8.43 -4.42 -10.22
CA ARG A 86 9.75 -3.79 -10.34
C ARG A 86 10.84 -4.59 -9.60
N LEU A 87 10.58 -5.03 -8.37
CA LEU A 87 11.52 -5.86 -7.61
C LEU A 87 11.78 -7.21 -8.29
N ARG A 88 10.77 -7.82 -8.88
CA ARG A 88 10.91 -9.08 -9.63
C ARG A 88 11.77 -8.92 -10.88
N MET A 89 11.66 -7.81 -11.60
CA MET A 89 12.50 -7.52 -12.75
C MET A 89 13.98 -7.32 -12.37
N ARG A 90 14.28 -6.87 -11.15
CA ARG A 90 15.65 -6.70 -10.64
C ARG A 90 16.33 -8.01 -10.26
N ARG A 91 15.57 -9.05 -9.91
CA ARG A 91 16.10 -10.30 -9.39
C ARG A 91 16.40 -11.28 -10.53
N PRO A 92 17.66 -11.68 -10.74
CA PRO A 92 17.96 -13.00 -11.29
C PRO A 92 17.40 -14.01 -10.28
N THR A 93 16.69 -15.04 -10.76
CA THR A 93 16.13 -16.14 -9.99
C THR A 93 17.04 -16.56 -8.81
N ALA A 94 16.53 -16.44 -7.57
CA ALA A 94 17.10 -16.93 -6.32
C ALA A 94 18.09 -16.02 -5.57
N ALA A 95 17.53 -15.20 -4.66
CA ALA A 95 18.21 -14.88 -3.39
C ALA A 95 17.16 -14.50 -2.32
N PRO A 96 17.32 -14.93 -1.05
CA PRO A 96 16.46 -14.53 0.05
C PRO A 96 16.63 -13.04 0.32
N MET A 97 15.52 -12.38 0.67
CA MET A 97 15.53 -10.97 1.04
C MET A 97 15.98 -10.86 2.49
N ASP A 98 17.26 -10.55 2.70
CA ASP A 98 17.79 -10.17 4.01
C ASP A 98 17.68 -8.66 4.21
N GLU A 99 17.25 -8.35 5.44
CA GLU A 99 17.32 -7.08 6.18
C GLU A 99 16.66 -5.83 5.59
N ALA A 100 15.57 -5.47 6.26
CA ALA A 100 14.93 -4.17 6.16
C ALA A 100 15.81 -3.09 6.84
N ALA A 101 16.57 -2.34 6.06
CA ALA A 101 17.11 -1.08 6.54
C ALA A 101 15.95 -0.09 6.69
N ASP A 102 15.81 0.52 7.86
CA ASP A 102 14.91 1.66 8.06
C ASP A 102 15.41 2.82 7.18
N VAL A 103 14.61 3.17 6.19
CA VAL A 103 14.86 4.39 5.40
C VAL A 103 14.25 5.54 6.20
N GLU A 104 15.08 6.29 6.91
CA GLU A 104 14.69 7.56 7.50
C GLU A 104 14.33 8.54 6.38
N ASP A 105 13.16 9.14 6.48
CA ASP A 105 12.74 10.21 5.58
C ASP A 105 13.46 11.50 5.97
N GLU A 106 14.58 11.80 5.31
CA GLU A 106 15.43 12.98 5.58
C GLU A 106 14.72 14.32 5.32
N THR A 107 13.48 14.31 4.83
CA THR A 107 12.73 15.53 4.51
C THR A 107 11.62 15.86 5.51
N ALA A 108 11.39 15.04 6.51
CA ALA A 108 10.37 15.28 7.52
C ALA A 108 10.86 16.32 8.57
N THR A 109 10.03 17.33 8.87
CA THR A 109 10.29 18.23 10.00
C THR A 109 10.20 17.45 11.31
N PRO A 110 10.86 17.93 12.42
CA PRO A 110 10.78 17.26 13.72
C PRO A 110 9.36 17.00 14.22
N GLU A 111 8.42 17.92 13.93
CA GLU A 111 7.00 17.78 14.27
C GLU A 111 6.31 16.72 13.43
N GLN A 112 6.60 16.67 12.12
CA GLN A 112 6.10 15.62 11.23
C GLN A 112 6.65 14.24 11.61
N SER A 113 7.92 14.16 11.99
CA SER A 113 8.55 12.93 12.48
C SER A 113 7.91 12.44 13.78
N ALA A 114 7.57 13.32 14.71
CA ALA A 114 6.90 12.96 15.96
C ALA A 114 5.47 12.46 15.70
N VAL A 115 4.72 13.08 14.79
CA VAL A 115 3.37 12.63 14.40
C VAL A 115 3.44 11.27 13.71
N LEU A 116 4.38 11.08 12.79
CA LEU A 116 4.59 9.80 12.09
C LEU A 116 4.99 8.68 13.06
N GLN A 117 5.82 8.96 14.06
CA GLN A 117 6.18 8.00 15.11
C GLN A 117 4.96 7.63 15.97
N GLY A 118 4.09 8.59 16.30
CA GLY A 118 2.85 8.35 17.02
C GLY A 118 1.86 7.48 16.22
N GLU A 119 1.69 7.75 14.93
CA GLU A 119 0.83 6.96 14.04
C GLU A 119 1.40 5.55 13.81
N ALA A 120 2.72 5.43 13.62
CA ALA A 120 3.40 4.14 13.51
C ALA A 120 3.23 3.33 14.80
N GLY A 121 3.40 3.92 15.96
CA GLY A 121 3.20 3.26 17.24
C GLY A 121 1.76 2.76 17.42
N ARG A 122 0.76 3.54 16.99
CA ARG A 122 -0.65 3.09 17.00
C ARG A 122 -0.86 1.91 16.05
N LEU A 123 -0.28 1.96 14.84
CA LEU A 123 -0.36 0.86 13.89
C LEU A 123 0.23 -0.43 14.45
N TYR A 124 1.42 -0.37 15.07
CA TYR A 124 2.04 -1.56 15.69
C TYR A 124 1.18 -2.14 16.81
N LYS A 125 0.63 -1.30 17.69
CA LYS A 125 -0.32 -1.75 18.74
C LYS A 125 -1.57 -2.40 18.15
N CYS A 126 -2.09 -1.91 17.03
CA CYS A 126 -3.22 -2.53 16.36
C CYS A 126 -2.84 -3.84 15.65
N LEU A 127 -1.62 -3.94 15.12
CA LEU A 127 -1.10 -5.19 14.55
C LEU A 127 -0.94 -6.29 15.61
N GLU A 128 -0.54 -5.93 16.84
CA GLU A 128 -0.42 -6.86 17.96
C GLU A 128 -1.76 -7.43 18.44
N LYS A 129 -2.86 -6.73 18.18
CA LYS A 129 -4.23 -7.19 18.48
C LYS A 129 -4.78 -8.18 17.46
N LEU A 130 -4.13 -8.32 16.30
CA LEU A 130 -4.52 -9.28 15.30
C LEU A 130 -4.04 -10.68 15.69
N ASP A 131 -4.76 -11.68 15.17
CA ASP A 131 -4.25 -13.05 15.14
C ASP A 131 -2.84 -13.10 14.56
N PRO A 132 -1.88 -13.83 15.18
CA PRO A 132 -0.48 -13.83 14.78
C PRO A 132 -0.24 -14.17 13.30
N GLU A 133 -1.00 -15.10 12.73
CA GLU A 133 -0.87 -15.48 11.33
C GLU A 133 -1.31 -14.34 10.40
N ARG A 134 -2.40 -13.65 10.77
CA ARG A 134 -2.90 -12.49 10.01
C ARG A 134 -1.97 -11.29 10.14
N ALA A 135 -1.44 -11.03 11.34
CA ALA A 135 -0.47 -9.97 11.56
C ALA A 135 0.79 -10.20 10.72
N SER A 136 1.32 -11.43 10.74
CA SER A 136 2.48 -11.82 9.93
C SER A 136 2.20 -11.66 8.44
N ALA A 137 1.05 -12.14 7.94
CA ALA A 137 0.67 -12.00 6.55
C ALA A 137 0.55 -10.53 6.11
N VAL A 138 -0.05 -9.66 6.96
CA VAL A 138 -0.17 -8.23 6.68
C VAL A 138 1.20 -7.55 6.65
N LYS A 139 2.07 -7.81 7.64
CA LYS A 139 3.43 -7.27 7.67
C LYS A 139 4.22 -7.70 6.42
N ALA A 140 4.24 -8.98 6.11
CA ALA A 140 4.95 -9.50 4.95
C ALA A 140 4.42 -8.93 3.63
N ALA A 141 3.10 -8.79 3.48
CA ALA A 141 2.50 -8.22 2.29
C ALA A 141 2.79 -6.72 2.13
N TYR A 142 2.64 -5.91 3.19
CA TYR A 142 2.60 -4.45 3.08
C TYR A 142 3.87 -3.75 3.58
N MET A 143 4.70 -4.42 4.36
CA MET A 143 5.94 -3.87 4.88
C MET A 143 7.18 -4.51 4.24
N GLU A 144 7.12 -5.82 3.92
CA GLU A 144 8.24 -6.58 3.38
C GLU A 144 8.15 -6.80 1.86
N GLY A 145 7.04 -6.44 1.23
CA GLY A 145 6.88 -6.47 -0.22
C GLY A 145 6.65 -7.86 -0.85
N TYR A 146 6.22 -8.86 -0.06
CA TYR A 146 5.87 -10.16 -0.62
C TYR A 146 4.59 -10.08 -1.45
N SER A 147 4.56 -10.76 -2.61
CA SER A 147 3.32 -10.95 -3.34
C SER A 147 2.40 -11.94 -2.59
N TYR A 148 1.11 -11.91 -2.89
CA TYR A 148 0.17 -12.85 -2.28
C TYR A 148 0.46 -14.30 -2.67
N GLN A 149 1.05 -14.53 -3.86
CA GLN A 149 1.50 -15.85 -4.29
C GLN A 149 2.72 -16.32 -3.50
N ASP A 150 3.71 -15.43 -3.28
CA ASP A 150 4.88 -15.75 -2.49
C ASP A 150 4.51 -16.05 -1.04
N LEU A 151 3.55 -15.28 -0.48
CA LEU A 151 2.99 -15.53 0.84
C LEU A 151 2.26 -16.87 0.91
N ALA A 152 1.46 -17.22 -0.09
CA ALA A 152 0.77 -18.49 -0.16
C ALA A 152 1.78 -19.66 -0.14
N ALA A 153 2.85 -19.55 -0.94
CA ALA A 153 3.92 -20.55 -0.96
C ALA A 153 4.67 -20.62 0.37
N ARG A 154 5.07 -19.47 0.94
CA ARG A 154 5.83 -19.38 2.19
C ARG A 154 5.06 -19.91 3.40
N LEU A 155 3.76 -19.58 3.47
CA LEU A 155 2.89 -19.99 4.56
C LEU A 155 2.26 -21.37 4.34
N ASN A 156 2.56 -22.01 3.21
CA ASN A 156 1.95 -23.28 2.78
C ASN A 156 0.41 -23.25 2.87
N GLN A 157 -0.17 -22.13 2.39
CA GLN A 157 -1.61 -21.90 2.42
C GLN A 157 -2.15 -21.61 1.01
N PRO A 158 -3.39 -21.97 0.72
CA PRO A 158 -4.03 -21.59 -0.54
C PRO A 158 -4.05 -20.07 -0.72
N LEU A 159 -3.83 -19.60 -1.95
CA LEU A 159 -3.85 -18.18 -2.29
C LEU A 159 -5.12 -17.45 -1.81
N ASN A 160 -6.28 -18.11 -1.91
CA ASN A 160 -7.56 -17.54 -1.46
C ASN A 160 -7.63 -17.41 0.06
N THR A 161 -6.99 -18.29 0.81
CA THR A 161 -6.86 -18.19 2.27
C THR A 161 -6.03 -16.97 2.64
N VAL A 162 -4.88 -16.78 1.99
CA VAL A 162 -4.01 -15.61 2.21
C VAL A 162 -4.75 -14.30 1.87
N ARG A 163 -5.47 -14.27 0.75
CA ARG A 163 -6.31 -13.11 0.38
C ARG A 163 -7.36 -12.79 1.45
N THR A 164 -7.99 -13.83 2.01
CA THR A 164 -8.98 -13.69 3.07
C THR A 164 -8.36 -13.17 4.37
N TRP A 165 -7.19 -13.67 4.74
CA TRP A 165 -6.45 -13.22 5.92
C TRP A 165 -6.05 -11.74 5.81
N LEU A 166 -5.48 -11.36 4.66
CA LEU A 166 -5.12 -9.97 4.40
C LEU A 166 -6.34 -9.05 4.44
N ARG A 167 -7.43 -9.46 3.80
CA ARG A 167 -8.69 -8.72 3.83
C ARG A 167 -9.18 -8.50 5.25
N ARG A 168 -9.32 -9.57 6.04
CA ARG A 168 -9.82 -9.49 7.42
C ARG A 168 -8.86 -8.71 8.31
N GLY A 169 -7.56 -8.91 8.15
CA GLY A 169 -6.53 -8.16 8.87
C GLY A 169 -6.62 -6.65 8.63
N LEU A 170 -6.77 -6.21 7.37
CA LEU A 170 -6.92 -4.79 7.04
C LEU A 170 -8.23 -4.18 7.58
N ILE A 171 -9.33 -4.94 7.60
CA ILE A 171 -10.59 -4.48 8.20
C ILE A 171 -10.41 -4.25 9.69
N SER A 172 -9.86 -5.23 10.42
CA SER A 172 -9.62 -5.13 11.86
C SER A 172 -8.63 -4.02 12.20
N LEU A 173 -7.58 -3.82 11.39
CA LEU A 173 -6.65 -2.69 11.56
C LEU A 173 -7.36 -1.35 11.39
N ARG A 174 -8.20 -1.21 10.38
CA ARG A 174 -8.98 0.02 10.17
C ARG A 174 -9.87 0.33 11.37
N GLU A 175 -10.58 -0.66 11.87
CA GLU A 175 -11.45 -0.51 13.06
C GLU A 175 -10.64 -0.10 14.29
N CYS A 176 -9.49 -0.74 14.54
CA CYS A 176 -8.62 -0.41 15.66
C CYS A 176 -8.02 1.01 15.55
N LEU A 177 -7.64 1.44 14.35
CA LEU A 177 -7.06 2.77 14.12
C LEU A 177 -8.10 3.89 14.16
N SER A 178 -9.37 3.56 13.96
CA SER A 178 -10.49 4.52 14.01
C SER A 178 -11.07 4.70 15.41
N SER A 179 -10.67 3.83 16.35
CA SER A 179 -11.06 3.90 17.78
C SER A 179 -10.10 4.77 18.56
#